data_8dd9509a1975adeb9cfcae945cc3f963
#
_entry.id   8dd9509a1975adeb9cfcae945cc3f963
#
_cell.length_a   1.000
_cell.length_b   1.000
_cell.length_c   1.000
_cell.angle_alpha   90.00
_cell.angle_beta   90.00
_cell.angle_gamma   90.00
#
_symmetry.space_group_name_H-M   'P 1'
#
loop_
_entity.id
_entity.type
_entity.pdbx_description
1 polymer ?
#
loop_
_entity_poly.entity_id
_entity_poly.type
_entity_poly.pdbx_seq_one_letter_code
_entity_poly.pdbx_strand_id
1 'polypeptide(L)'
;MKSIRIAIVACSLVVSVVTAQGPMREGRWEVSVQMQMPGMSMPAMKSAQCVTTEQLKDPAKALPSAAPGCTMSDYKADGNKVTWKMACKEMAGTGEITFKGDTYEGLMNVTSPHEMAMKMSGKRVGDCTP
;
A
#
# COMPACT_ATOMS: atom_id res chain seq x y z
N MET A 1 -21.17 -63.82 -18.64
CA MET A 1 -20.72 -63.02 -17.53
C MET A 1 -19.92 -61.85 -18.08
N LYS A 2 -20.49 -60.67 -18.12
CA LYS A 2 -19.82 -59.45 -18.65
C LYS A 2 -19.16 -58.72 -17.49
N SER A 3 -17.84 -58.69 -17.48
CA SER A 3 -17.07 -57.93 -16.51
C SER A 3 -17.12 -56.45 -16.85
N ILE A 4 -17.81 -55.66 -16.02
CA ILE A 4 -17.83 -54.20 -16.12
C ILE A 4 -16.57 -53.66 -15.45
N ARG A 5 -15.65 -53.11 -16.24
CA ARG A 5 -14.49 -52.40 -15.72
C ARG A 5 -14.90 -50.97 -15.45
N ILE A 6 -15.03 -50.62 -14.18
CA ILE A 6 -15.26 -49.27 -13.73
C ILE A 6 -13.91 -48.55 -13.77
N ALA A 7 -13.75 -47.63 -14.71
CA ALA A 7 -12.62 -46.72 -14.75
C ALA A 7 -12.86 -45.58 -13.75
N ILE A 8 -12.12 -45.58 -12.65
CA ILE A 8 -12.12 -44.48 -11.71
C ILE A 8 -11.26 -43.35 -12.29
N VAL A 9 -11.90 -42.32 -12.79
CA VAL A 9 -11.23 -41.07 -13.19
C VAL A 9 -10.96 -40.29 -11.92
N ALA A 10 -9.71 -40.32 -11.46
CA ALA A 10 -9.24 -39.47 -10.37
C ALA A 10 -9.15 -38.02 -10.88
N CYS A 11 -10.17 -37.23 -10.59
CA CYS A 11 -10.15 -35.80 -10.84
C CYS A 11 -9.25 -35.12 -9.78
N SER A 12 -8.00 -34.90 -10.13
CA SER A 12 -7.06 -34.15 -9.28
C SER A 12 -7.50 -32.69 -9.24
N LEU A 13 -8.18 -32.30 -8.16
CA LEU A 13 -8.44 -30.89 -7.82
C LEU A 13 -7.11 -30.22 -7.49
N VAL A 14 -6.56 -29.52 -8.45
CA VAL A 14 -5.46 -28.59 -8.21
C VAL A 14 -6.04 -27.41 -7.43
N VAL A 15 -5.94 -27.44 -6.11
CA VAL A 15 -6.25 -26.31 -5.26
C VAL A 15 -5.14 -25.28 -5.49
N SER A 16 -5.40 -24.31 -6.35
CA SER A 16 -4.55 -23.14 -6.47
C SER A 16 -4.67 -22.37 -5.17
N VAL A 17 -3.64 -22.45 -4.34
CA VAL A 17 -3.51 -21.60 -3.17
C VAL A 17 -3.24 -20.19 -3.69
N VAL A 18 -4.29 -19.41 -3.82
CA VAL A 18 -4.17 -17.96 -4.04
C VAL A 18 -3.66 -17.39 -2.72
N THR A 19 -2.35 -17.22 -2.61
CA THR A 19 -1.78 -16.43 -1.54
C THR A 19 -2.31 -15.01 -1.73
N ALA A 20 -3.16 -14.57 -0.81
CA ALA A 20 -3.61 -13.19 -0.76
C ALA A 20 -2.37 -12.32 -0.45
N GLN A 21 -1.68 -11.92 -1.51
CA GLN A 21 -0.66 -10.88 -1.40
C GLN A 21 -1.41 -9.60 -1.07
N GLY A 22 -0.90 -8.86 -0.08
CA GLY A 22 -1.44 -7.55 0.24
C GLY A 22 -1.49 -6.64 -0.99
N PRO A 23 -2.13 -5.47 -0.88
CA PRO A 23 -2.36 -4.59 -2.03
C PRO A 23 -1.09 -4.07 -2.69
N MET A 24 0.07 -4.16 -2.03
CA MET A 24 1.36 -3.70 -2.52
C MET A 24 2.34 -4.87 -2.68
N ARG A 25 3.15 -4.85 -3.72
CA ARG A 25 4.18 -5.85 -3.99
C ARG A 25 5.54 -5.36 -3.53
N GLU A 26 6.41 -6.29 -3.11
CA GLU A 26 7.81 -5.99 -2.85
C GLU A 26 8.53 -5.50 -4.11
N GLY A 27 9.58 -4.74 -3.95
CA GLY A 27 10.40 -4.25 -5.03
C GLY A 27 10.83 -2.80 -4.85
N ARG A 28 11.46 -2.28 -5.87
CA ARG A 28 11.88 -0.89 -5.95
C ARG A 28 10.73 -0.03 -6.47
N TRP A 29 10.41 1.00 -5.72
CA TRP A 29 9.34 1.94 -6.04
C TRP A 29 9.88 3.34 -6.20
N GLU A 30 9.48 3.99 -7.28
CA GLU A 30 9.62 5.44 -7.42
C GLU A 30 8.41 6.12 -6.80
N VAL A 31 8.65 6.98 -5.84
CA VAL A 31 7.62 7.69 -5.08
C VAL A 31 7.70 9.18 -5.41
N SER A 32 6.57 9.77 -5.68
CA SER A 32 6.41 11.20 -5.89
C SER A 32 5.48 11.76 -4.83
N VAL A 33 5.90 12.81 -4.15
CA VAL A 33 5.11 13.53 -3.14
C VAL A 33 5.00 14.99 -3.52
N GLN A 34 3.79 15.49 -3.58
CA GLN A 34 3.49 16.89 -3.85
C GLN A 34 2.69 17.48 -2.71
N MET A 35 3.20 18.55 -2.12
CA MET A 35 2.50 19.30 -1.08
C MET A 35 1.68 20.42 -1.70
N GLN A 36 0.45 20.57 -1.20
CA GLN A 36 -0.47 21.63 -1.59
C GLN A 36 -0.93 22.37 -0.32
N MET A 37 -0.70 23.65 -0.30
CA MET A 37 -1.21 24.56 0.72
C MET A 37 -2.17 25.55 0.07
N PRO A 38 -3.12 26.16 0.82
CA PRO A 38 -4.00 27.18 0.28
C PRO A 38 -3.20 28.31 -0.39
N GLY A 39 -3.43 28.51 -1.70
CA GLY A 39 -2.76 29.54 -2.50
C GLY A 39 -1.31 29.22 -2.91
N MET A 40 -0.77 28.04 -2.59
CA MET A 40 0.60 27.65 -2.93
C MET A 40 0.67 26.17 -3.30
N SER A 41 1.28 25.87 -4.44
CA SER A 41 1.59 24.50 -4.85
C SER A 41 3.10 24.33 -4.95
N MET A 42 3.65 23.37 -4.23
CA MET A 42 5.07 23.03 -4.30
C MET A 42 5.33 22.02 -5.41
N PRO A 43 6.51 22.04 -6.04
CA PRO A 43 6.89 21.03 -7.01
C PRO A 43 6.93 19.65 -6.35
N ALA A 44 6.62 18.62 -7.14
CA ALA A 44 6.67 17.24 -6.66
C ALA A 44 8.11 16.81 -6.37
N MET A 45 8.32 16.25 -5.20
CA MET A 45 9.58 15.62 -4.80
C MET A 45 9.53 14.14 -5.18
N LYS A 46 10.57 13.66 -5.85
CA LYS A 46 10.70 12.26 -6.25
C LYS A 46 11.79 11.58 -5.44
N SER A 47 11.51 10.36 -5.03
CA SER A 47 12.47 9.49 -4.35
C SER A 47 12.28 8.05 -4.80
N ALA A 48 13.30 7.23 -4.59
CA ALA A 48 13.20 5.79 -4.79
C ALA A 48 13.37 5.09 -3.45
N GLN A 49 12.53 4.10 -3.20
CA GLN A 49 12.60 3.27 -2.00
C GLN A 49 12.46 1.80 -2.35
N CYS A 50 13.10 0.96 -1.55
CA CYS A 50 12.94 -0.48 -1.62
C CYS A 50 11.90 -0.91 -0.59
N VAL A 51 10.86 -1.61 -1.04
CA VAL A 51 9.85 -2.21 -0.19
C VAL A 51 10.13 -3.69 -0.09
N THR A 52 10.31 -4.18 1.12
CA THR A 52 10.64 -5.58 1.39
C THR A 52 9.40 -6.36 1.81
N THR A 53 9.46 -7.69 1.65
CA THR A 53 8.40 -8.60 2.10
C THR A 53 8.09 -8.43 3.60
N GLU A 54 9.08 -8.16 4.42
CA GLU A 54 8.89 -7.98 5.87
C GLU A 54 8.13 -6.69 6.20
N GLN A 55 8.38 -5.62 5.45
CA GLN A 55 7.61 -4.38 5.59
C GLN A 55 6.15 -4.58 5.18
N LEU A 56 5.90 -5.44 4.18
CA LEU A 56 4.54 -5.74 3.73
C LEU A 56 3.73 -6.58 4.71
N LYS A 57 4.38 -7.36 5.58
CA LYS A 57 3.73 -8.11 6.65
C LYS A 57 3.15 -7.19 7.75
N ASP A 58 3.75 -6.01 7.91
CA ASP A 58 3.29 -5.00 8.83
C ASP A 58 2.96 -3.72 8.03
N PRO A 59 1.70 -3.51 7.67
CA PRO A 59 1.29 -2.35 6.86
C PRO A 59 1.66 -1.00 7.47
N ALA A 60 1.74 -0.93 8.79
CA ALA A 60 2.18 0.29 9.48
C ALA A 60 3.66 0.63 9.20
N LYS A 61 4.48 -0.39 8.88
CA LYS A 61 5.87 -0.20 8.48
C LYS A 61 6.05 0.10 6.99
N ALA A 62 5.09 -0.34 6.16
CA ALA A 62 5.12 -0.09 4.71
C ALA A 62 4.68 1.34 4.36
N LEU A 63 3.85 1.94 5.19
CA LEU A 63 3.51 3.35 5.07
C LEU A 63 4.71 4.22 5.45
N PRO A 64 4.85 5.41 4.86
CA PRO A 64 5.86 6.36 5.30
C PRO A 64 5.79 6.43 6.83
N SER A 65 6.85 5.98 7.47
CA SER A 65 6.87 5.84 8.93
C SER A 65 6.39 7.13 9.56
N ALA A 66 5.43 7.00 10.44
CA ALA A 66 5.03 8.12 11.25
C ALA A 66 6.30 8.72 11.87
N ALA A 67 6.49 10.02 11.68
CA ALA A 67 7.60 10.72 12.30
C ALA A 67 7.61 10.45 13.80
N PRO A 68 8.77 10.46 14.48
CA PRO A 68 8.81 10.27 15.92
C PRO A 68 7.79 11.15 16.64
N GLY A 69 6.98 10.58 17.50
CA GLY A 69 5.89 11.28 18.19
C GLY A 69 4.54 11.29 17.48
N CYS A 70 4.41 10.57 16.38
CA CYS A 70 3.13 10.33 15.69
C CYS A 70 2.59 8.93 15.97
N THR A 71 1.28 8.84 16.09
CA THR A 71 0.54 7.58 16.17
C THR A 71 -0.39 7.45 14.97
N MET A 72 -0.46 6.25 14.43
CA MET A 72 -1.42 5.88 13.39
C MET A 72 -2.56 5.08 14.02
N SER A 73 -3.78 5.41 13.67
CA SER A 73 -4.98 4.74 14.15
C SER A 73 -6.00 4.56 13.03
N ASP A 74 -7.08 3.82 13.33
CA ASP A 74 -8.20 3.58 12.41
C ASP A 74 -7.75 3.06 11.03
N TYR A 75 -6.73 2.20 11.03
CA TYR A 75 -6.28 1.55 9.83
C TYR A 75 -7.36 0.61 9.28
N LYS A 76 -7.77 0.86 8.05
CA LYS A 76 -8.74 0.03 7.33
C LYS A 76 -8.22 -0.30 5.94
N ALA A 77 -8.26 -1.57 5.59
CA ALA A 77 -8.02 -2.05 4.24
C ALA A 77 -9.34 -2.56 3.65
N ASP A 78 -9.76 -1.99 2.55
CA ASP A 78 -10.94 -2.37 1.80
C ASP A 78 -10.56 -2.60 0.33
N GLY A 79 -10.42 -3.87 -0.05
CA GLY A 79 -9.93 -4.24 -1.37
C GLY A 79 -8.53 -3.67 -1.62
N ASN A 80 -8.43 -2.79 -2.58
CA ASN A 80 -7.19 -2.12 -2.97
C ASN A 80 -7.01 -0.72 -2.34
N LYS A 81 -7.93 -0.31 -1.48
CA LYS A 81 -7.89 0.99 -0.79
C LYS A 81 -7.55 0.81 0.69
N VAL A 82 -6.63 1.62 1.17
CA VAL A 82 -6.21 1.67 2.57
C VAL A 82 -6.43 3.09 3.09
N THR A 83 -7.02 3.19 4.27
CA THR A 83 -7.24 4.47 4.96
C THR A 83 -6.72 4.39 6.39
N TRP A 84 -6.26 5.51 6.91
CA TRP A 84 -5.79 5.62 8.30
C TRP A 84 -5.95 7.05 8.82
N LYS A 85 -5.85 7.18 10.13
CA LYS A 85 -5.69 8.46 10.80
C LYS A 85 -4.30 8.59 11.38
N MET A 86 -3.78 9.79 11.39
CA MET A 86 -2.49 10.12 11.99
C MET A 86 -2.68 11.23 13.02
N ALA A 87 -2.11 11.06 14.18
CA ALA A 87 -2.06 12.05 15.23
C ALA A 87 -0.62 12.20 15.71
N CYS A 88 -0.09 13.38 15.57
CA CYS A 88 1.22 13.79 16.07
C CYS A 88 1.03 14.83 17.19
N LYS A 89 2.09 15.17 17.90
CA LYS A 89 2.05 16.14 18.99
C LYS A 89 1.45 17.48 18.57
N GLU A 90 1.75 17.93 17.35
CA GLU A 90 1.31 19.23 16.82
C GLU A 90 0.54 19.11 15.49
N MET A 91 0.34 17.91 14.99
CA MET A 91 -0.24 17.68 13.66
C MET A 91 -1.21 16.51 13.70
N ALA A 92 -2.35 16.67 13.07
CA ALA A 92 -3.31 15.59 12.87
C ALA A 92 -3.77 15.55 11.42
N GLY A 93 -4.12 14.36 10.93
CA GLY A 93 -4.56 14.20 9.56
C GLY A 93 -5.15 12.83 9.28
N THR A 94 -5.63 12.68 8.06
CA THR A 94 -6.13 11.43 7.50
C THR A 94 -5.41 11.11 6.22
N GLY A 95 -5.15 9.83 6.00
CA GLY A 95 -4.52 9.35 4.77
C GLY A 95 -5.36 8.29 4.08
N GLU A 96 -5.25 8.25 2.77
CA GLU A 96 -5.77 7.17 1.94
C GLU A 96 -4.80 6.84 0.82
N ILE A 97 -4.69 5.57 0.49
CA ILE A 97 -3.92 5.07 -0.66
C ILE A 97 -4.78 4.06 -1.41
N THR A 98 -4.80 4.18 -2.73
CA THR A 98 -5.43 3.21 -3.62
C THR A 98 -4.34 2.55 -4.47
N PHE A 99 -4.25 1.23 -4.40
CA PHE A 99 -3.30 0.43 -5.17
C PHE A 99 -3.90 -0.04 -6.48
N LYS A 100 -3.12 0.03 -7.55
CA LYS A 100 -3.50 -0.38 -8.90
C LYS A 100 -2.43 -1.30 -9.51
N GLY A 101 -2.18 -2.46 -8.88
CA GLY A 101 -1.11 -3.37 -9.31
C GLY A 101 0.28 -2.81 -8.99
N ASP A 102 1.00 -2.37 -10.01
CA ASP A 102 2.36 -1.82 -9.88
C ASP A 102 2.39 -0.29 -9.68
N THR A 103 1.25 0.32 -9.41
CA THR A 103 1.14 1.74 -9.09
C THR A 103 0.25 1.96 -7.88
N TYR A 104 0.40 3.08 -7.23
CA TYR A 104 -0.54 3.57 -6.24
C TYR A 104 -0.70 5.09 -6.33
N GLU A 105 -1.85 5.55 -5.87
CA GLU A 105 -2.14 6.97 -5.67
C GLU A 105 -2.64 7.16 -4.24
N GLY A 106 -2.20 8.20 -3.60
CA GLY A 106 -2.57 8.50 -2.23
C GLY A 106 -2.78 9.98 -1.99
N LEU A 107 -3.57 10.26 -0.99
CA LEU A 107 -3.85 11.59 -0.50
C LEU A 107 -3.74 11.59 1.03
N MET A 108 -3.00 12.52 1.57
CA MET A 108 -2.96 12.81 2.99
C MET A 108 -3.45 14.23 3.23
N ASN A 109 -4.48 14.36 4.03
CA ASN A 109 -5.01 15.65 4.45
C ASN A 109 -4.59 15.93 5.89
N VAL A 110 -3.83 16.96 6.08
CA VAL A 110 -3.46 17.48 7.41
C VAL A 110 -4.45 18.56 7.79
N THR A 111 -5.06 18.45 8.97
CA THR A 111 -6.12 19.32 9.43
C THR A 111 -5.69 20.28 10.53
N SER A 112 -4.53 20.04 11.15
CA SER A 112 -4.03 20.84 12.28
C SER A 112 -2.49 20.85 12.25
N PRO A 113 -1.83 21.99 12.54
CA PRO A 113 -2.38 23.32 12.86
C PRO A 113 -2.84 24.10 11.62
N HIS A 114 -2.38 23.74 10.44
CA HIS A 114 -2.74 24.33 9.16
C HIS A 114 -3.24 23.27 8.19
N GLU A 115 -4.25 23.60 7.45
CA GLU A 115 -4.75 22.71 6.41
C GLU A 115 -3.72 22.60 5.28
N MET A 116 -3.30 21.37 4.98
CA MET A 116 -2.48 21.05 3.82
C MET A 116 -2.87 19.68 3.26
N ALA A 117 -2.67 19.51 1.98
CA ALA A 117 -2.84 18.23 1.33
C ALA A 117 -1.51 17.77 0.73
N MET A 118 -1.20 16.49 0.91
CA MET A 118 -0.07 15.83 0.27
C MET A 118 -0.60 14.78 -0.70
N LYS A 119 -0.32 14.96 -1.98
CA LYS A 119 -0.57 13.95 -3.00
C LYS A 119 0.63 13.05 -3.13
N MET A 120 0.41 11.77 -3.07
CA MET A 120 1.44 10.75 -3.21
C MET A 120 1.13 9.86 -4.40
N SER A 121 2.13 9.47 -5.13
CA SER A 121 2.03 8.43 -6.14
C SER A 121 3.27 7.57 -6.13
N GLY A 122 3.11 6.30 -6.48
CA GLY A 122 4.23 5.38 -6.55
C GLY A 122 4.09 4.47 -7.75
N LYS A 123 5.24 4.08 -8.32
CA LYS A 123 5.34 3.12 -9.39
C LYS A 123 6.44 2.13 -9.09
N ARG A 124 6.12 0.84 -9.16
CA ARG A 124 7.11 -0.22 -9.08
C ARG A 124 7.95 -0.23 -10.36
N VAL A 125 9.25 -0.15 -10.22
CA VAL A 125 10.19 -0.07 -11.35
C VAL A 125 11.08 -1.31 -11.49
N GLY A 126 11.00 -2.24 -10.57
CA GLY A 126 11.77 -3.48 -10.60
C GLY A 126 11.94 -4.12 -9.24
N ASP A 127 12.89 -5.00 -9.12
CA ASP A 127 13.24 -5.64 -7.86
C ASP A 127 14.22 -4.76 -7.07
N CYS A 128 14.26 -4.97 -5.74
CA CYS A 128 15.29 -4.37 -4.93
C CYS A 128 16.63 -5.01 -5.29
N THR A 129 17.57 -4.22 -5.77
CA THR A 129 18.95 -4.68 -5.95
C THR A 129 19.68 -4.61 -4.63
N PRO A 130 20.46 -5.67 -4.30
CA PRO A 130 21.31 -5.63 -3.11
C PRO A 130 22.37 -4.55 -3.19
#